data_54270d92794d72f54df8826c20ed96eb
#
_entry.id   54270d92794d72f54df8826c20ed96eb
#
_cell.length_a   1.000
_cell.length_b   1.000
_cell.length_c   1.000
_cell.angle_alpha   90.00
_cell.angle_beta   90.00
_cell.angle_gamma   90.00
#
_symmetry.space_group_name_H-M   'P 1'
#
loop_
_entity.id
_entity.type
_entity.pdbx_description
1 polymer ?
#
loop_
_entity_poly.entity_id
_entity_poly.type
_entity_poly.pdbx_seq_one_letter_code
_entity_poly.pdbx_strand_id
1 'polypeptide(L)'
;MSDYNRSPIVNPIPTSILLIFFGIILVEAFLIFGFGGPLGKTETTIERLTLVQNYGVPPNLATWMFETGNFSIDYVSRFIVYPFINLSGLSVVFAAVLLLALGKMVGEFFSSFSVILIWLLSTLFAAFFYSISATDEQILVGSFPGIYGFVGAYTF
;
A
#
# COMPACT_ATOMS: atom_id res chain seq x y z
N MET A 1 -5.09 26.14 -42.71
CA MET A 1 -5.61 26.20 -41.31
C MET A 1 -5.09 24.97 -40.61
N SER A 2 -3.99 25.14 -39.88
CA SER A 2 -3.34 24.03 -39.17
C SER A 2 -4.09 23.80 -37.85
N ASP A 3 -4.74 22.66 -37.73
CA ASP A 3 -5.26 22.16 -36.45
C ASP A 3 -4.06 21.97 -35.48
N TYR A 4 -3.93 22.97 -34.63
CA TYR A 4 -3.00 22.89 -33.50
C TYR A 4 -3.57 21.86 -32.54
N ASN A 5 -3.10 20.63 -32.69
CA ASN A 5 -3.43 19.49 -31.80
C ASN A 5 -2.95 19.89 -30.40
N ARG A 6 -3.86 20.50 -29.63
CA ARG A 6 -3.60 20.88 -28.23
C ARG A 6 -3.47 19.57 -27.44
N SER A 7 -2.24 19.12 -27.24
CA SER A 7 -1.97 18.15 -26.20
C SER A 7 -2.60 18.66 -24.89
N PRO A 8 -3.36 17.85 -24.17
CA PRO A 8 -3.99 18.30 -22.95
C PRO A 8 -2.91 18.85 -22.01
N ILE A 9 -3.14 20.08 -21.53
CA ILE A 9 -2.21 20.83 -20.67
C ILE A 9 -1.95 20.08 -19.34
N VAL A 10 -2.81 19.12 -18.99
CA VAL A 10 -2.71 18.30 -17.79
C VAL A 10 -2.62 16.84 -18.22
N ASN A 11 -1.46 16.23 -17.99
CA ASN A 11 -1.30 14.80 -18.18
C ASN A 11 -2.16 14.05 -17.13
N PRO A 12 -3.11 13.19 -17.54
CA PRO A 12 -3.99 12.50 -16.59
C PRO A 12 -3.19 11.57 -15.68
N ILE A 13 -3.69 11.38 -14.46
CA ILE A 13 -3.10 10.42 -13.52
C ILE A 13 -3.27 9.01 -14.11
N PRO A 14 -2.22 8.19 -14.15
CA PRO A 14 -2.30 6.83 -14.66
C PRO A 14 -3.36 6.00 -13.95
N THR A 15 -4.13 5.22 -14.71
CA THR A 15 -5.20 4.37 -14.16
C THR A 15 -4.68 3.40 -13.10
N SER A 16 -3.45 2.91 -13.24
CA SER A 16 -2.78 2.04 -12.27
C SER A 16 -2.66 2.69 -10.89
N ILE A 17 -2.30 3.97 -10.85
CA ILE A 17 -2.21 4.74 -9.60
C ILE A 17 -3.58 4.94 -8.97
N LEU A 18 -4.60 5.23 -9.79
CA LEU A 18 -5.96 5.35 -9.29
C LEU A 18 -6.48 4.03 -8.70
N LEU A 19 -6.15 2.89 -9.31
CA LEU A 19 -6.54 1.58 -8.76
C LEU A 19 -5.93 1.33 -7.37
N ILE A 20 -4.64 1.60 -7.20
CA ILE A 20 -3.96 1.46 -5.90
C ILE A 20 -4.56 2.45 -4.89
N PHE A 21 -4.75 3.69 -5.29
CA PHE A 21 -5.35 4.74 -4.47
C PHE A 21 -6.74 4.35 -3.97
N PHE A 22 -7.63 3.94 -4.88
CA PHE A 22 -8.97 3.51 -4.49
C PHE A 22 -8.96 2.26 -3.62
N GLY A 23 -8.02 1.33 -3.82
CA GLY A 23 -7.84 0.18 -2.94
C GLY A 23 -7.55 0.60 -1.49
N ILE A 24 -6.64 1.57 -1.29
CA ILE A 24 -6.31 2.09 0.04
C ILE A 24 -7.50 2.85 0.66
N ILE A 25 -8.13 3.73 -0.12
CA ILE A 25 -9.28 4.52 0.34
C ILE A 25 -10.49 3.64 0.66
N LEU A 26 -10.72 2.56 -0.09
CA LEU A 26 -11.85 1.66 0.12
C LEU A 26 -11.74 0.94 1.47
N VAL A 27 -10.55 0.47 1.84
CA VAL A 27 -10.32 -0.14 3.16
C VAL A 27 -10.59 0.88 4.26
N GLU A 28 -10.11 2.11 4.13
CA GLU A 28 -10.36 3.17 5.12
C GLU A 28 -11.84 3.55 5.20
N ALA A 29 -12.51 3.68 4.05
CA ALA A 29 -13.93 3.95 3.99
C ALA A 29 -14.74 2.83 4.66
N PHE A 30 -14.37 1.57 4.43
CA PHE A 30 -15.01 0.43 5.09
C PHE A 30 -14.86 0.51 6.62
N LEU A 31 -13.67 0.86 7.14
CA LEU A 31 -13.45 1.05 8.58
C LEU A 31 -14.31 2.18 9.14
N ILE A 32 -14.36 3.32 8.46
CA ILE A 32 -15.11 4.48 8.94
C ILE A 32 -16.62 4.25 8.90
N PHE A 33 -17.15 3.75 7.80
CA PHE A 33 -18.59 3.61 7.59
C PHE A 33 -19.17 2.28 8.06
N GLY A 34 -18.35 1.22 8.11
CA GLY A 34 -18.79 -0.12 8.52
C GLY A 34 -18.88 -0.30 10.03
N PHE A 35 -18.05 0.40 10.81
CA PHE A 35 -17.89 0.15 12.25
C PHE A 35 -18.15 1.38 13.16
N GLY A 36 -18.93 2.34 12.78
CA GLY A 36 -19.34 3.38 13.72
C GLY A 36 -19.31 4.81 13.22
N GLY A 37 -19.01 5.00 11.94
CA GLY A 37 -19.01 6.33 11.31
C GLY A 37 -17.84 7.22 11.77
N PRO A 38 -17.75 8.45 11.24
CA PRO A 38 -16.61 9.36 11.45
C PRO A 38 -16.46 9.84 12.92
N LEU A 39 -17.42 9.56 13.79
CA LEU A 39 -17.43 9.95 15.20
C LEU A 39 -17.28 8.76 16.18
N GLY A 40 -17.32 7.51 15.71
CA GLY A 40 -17.16 6.29 16.50
C GLY A 40 -15.69 5.96 16.78
N LYS A 41 -15.00 6.80 17.55
CA LYS A 41 -13.54 6.73 17.73
C LYS A 41 -13.03 5.43 18.36
N THR A 42 -13.77 4.82 19.27
CA THR A 42 -13.31 3.66 20.05
C THR A 42 -13.47 2.36 19.26
N GLU A 43 -14.61 2.14 18.65
CA GLU A 43 -14.88 0.91 17.87
C GLU A 43 -13.99 0.84 16.62
N THR A 44 -13.86 1.93 15.87
CA THR A 44 -12.97 2.01 14.71
C THR A 44 -11.50 1.71 15.08
N THR A 45 -11.08 2.08 16.30
CA THR A 45 -9.70 1.79 16.76
C THR A 45 -9.53 0.30 17.04
N ILE A 46 -10.49 -0.35 17.69
CA ILE A 46 -10.44 -1.80 17.99
C ILE A 46 -10.42 -2.61 16.68
N GLU A 47 -11.32 -2.28 15.75
CA GLU A 47 -11.39 -2.95 14.45
C GLU A 47 -10.10 -2.77 13.63
N ARG A 48 -9.53 -1.57 13.67
CA ARG A 48 -8.23 -1.30 13.03
C ARG A 48 -7.12 -2.16 13.62
N LEU A 49 -7.03 -2.27 14.94
CA LEU A 49 -6.05 -3.12 15.61
C LEU A 49 -6.26 -4.60 15.25
N THR A 50 -7.50 -5.04 15.17
CA THR A 50 -7.83 -6.41 14.72
C THR A 50 -7.36 -6.66 13.29
N LEU A 51 -7.55 -5.70 12.36
CA LEU A 51 -7.04 -5.82 11.00
C LEU A 51 -5.50 -5.85 10.96
N VAL A 52 -4.85 -5.00 11.76
CA VAL A 52 -3.38 -4.99 11.88
C VAL A 52 -2.86 -6.35 12.37
N GLN A 53 -3.49 -6.95 13.38
CA GLN A 53 -3.09 -8.26 13.90
C GLN A 53 -3.35 -9.41 12.93
N ASN A 54 -4.45 -9.36 12.19
CA ASN A 54 -4.84 -10.45 11.29
C ASN A 54 -4.10 -10.40 9.95
N TYR A 55 -3.82 -9.20 9.42
CA TYR A 55 -3.31 -9.03 8.05
C TYR A 55 -1.98 -8.27 7.96
N GLY A 56 -1.49 -7.70 9.04
CA GLY A 56 -0.15 -7.12 9.08
C GLY A 56 0.93 -8.21 9.07
N VAL A 57 2.16 -7.83 8.74
CA VAL A 57 3.30 -8.73 8.68
C VAL A 57 4.09 -8.62 10.00
N PRO A 58 4.01 -9.61 10.90
CA PRO A 58 4.81 -9.62 12.12
C PRO A 58 6.28 -9.91 11.80
N PRO A 59 7.21 -9.50 12.67
CA PRO A 59 8.61 -9.91 12.59
C PRO A 59 8.73 -11.44 12.65
N ASN A 60 9.76 -11.98 12.05
CA ASN A 60 10.06 -13.42 11.98
C ASN A 60 9.01 -14.28 11.23
N LEU A 61 7.97 -13.70 10.61
CA LEU A 61 6.94 -14.47 9.91
C LEU A 61 7.55 -15.35 8.80
N ALA A 62 8.37 -14.77 7.92
CA ALA A 62 8.97 -15.52 6.82
C ALA A 62 9.91 -16.60 7.36
N THR A 63 10.75 -16.28 8.33
CA THR A 63 11.66 -17.26 8.98
C THR A 63 10.87 -18.43 9.54
N TRP A 64 9.81 -18.15 10.29
CA TRP A 64 8.93 -19.20 10.85
C TRP A 64 8.26 -20.04 9.77
N MET A 65 7.78 -19.41 8.67
CA MET A 65 7.16 -20.13 7.54
C MET A 65 8.15 -21.09 6.88
N PHE A 66 9.41 -20.68 6.72
CA PHE A 66 10.45 -21.54 6.15
C PHE A 66 10.87 -22.67 7.10
N GLU A 67 10.99 -22.40 8.39
CA GLU A 67 11.39 -23.40 9.40
C GLU A 67 10.30 -24.48 9.60
N THR A 68 9.03 -24.07 9.58
CA THR A 68 7.90 -25.00 9.80
C THR A 68 7.36 -25.62 8.53
N GLY A 69 7.73 -25.09 7.36
CA GLY A 69 7.15 -25.49 6.07
C GLY A 69 5.68 -25.10 5.91
N ASN A 70 5.16 -24.23 6.77
CA ASN A 70 3.75 -23.84 6.77
C ASN A 70 3.50 -22.59 5.91
N PHE A 71 3.12 -22.80 4.65
CA PHE A 71 2.76 -21.77 3.68
C PHE A 71 1.24 -21.66 3.49
N SER A 72 0.49 -21.58 4.59
CA SER A 72 -0.96 -21.41 4.47
C SER A 72 -1.32 -20.07 3.82
N ILE A 73 -2.49 -20.04 3.17
CA ILE A 73 -2.97 -18.85 2.45
C ILE A 73 -3.11 -17.64 3.38
N ASP A 74 -3.41 -17.87 4.66
CA ASP A 74 -3.56 -16.83 5.68
C ASP A 74 -2.23 -16.07 5.92
N TYR A 75 -1.11 -16.78 5.94
CA TYR A 75 0.21 -16.16 6.13
C TYR A 75 0.73 -15.50 4.85
N VAL A 76 0.55 -16.17 3.70
CA VAL A 76 0.97 -15.63 2.40
C VAL A 76 0.19 -14.38 2.04
N SER A 77 -1.12 -14.36 2.31
CA SER A 77 -1.97 -13.20 2.02
C SER A 77 -1.53 -11.92 2.74
N ARG A 78 -0.90 -12.03 3.92
CA ARG A 78 -0.40 -10.88 4.69
C ARG A 78 0.59 -10.05 3.88
N PHE A 79 1.47 -10.67 3.09
CA PHE A 79 2.45 -9.98 2.24
C PHE A 79 1.80 -9.12 1.13
N ILE A 80 0.55 -9.41 0.77
CA ILE A 80 -0.19 -8.70 -0.29
C ILE A 80 -1.18 -7.69 0.30
N VAL A 81 -1.78 -8.02 1.45
CA VAL A 81 -2.88 -7.22 2.03
C VAL A 81 -2.36 -6.08 2.92
N TYR A 82 -1.24 -6.26 3.63
CA TYR A 82 -0.72 -5.29 4.58
C TYR A 82 -0.57 -3.85 4.05
N PRO A 83 -0.26 -3.61 2.75
CA PRO A 83 -0.08 -2.26 2.25
C PRO A 83 -1.38 -1.45 2.20
N PHE A 84 -2.52 -2.11 2.25
CA PHE A 84 -3.83 -1.46 2.25
C PHE A 84 -4.33 -1.11 3.66
N ILE A 85 -3.67 -1.61 4.70
CA ILE A 85 -4.03 -1.38 6.09
C ILE A 85 -3.12 -0.32 6.67
N ASN A 86 -3.68 0.77 7.17
CA ASN A 86 -2.91 1.87 7.75
C ASN A 86 -3.23 2.03 9.24
N LEU A 87 -2.26 2.49 10.03
CA LEU A 87 -2.40 2.64 11.49
C LEU A 87 -3.37 3.76 11.89
N SER A 88 -3.58 4.76 11.03
CA SER A 88 -4.46 5.89 11.31
C SER A 88 -4.98 6.52 10.02
N GLY A 89 -6.12 7.22 10.10
CA GLY A 89 -6.66 7.99 8.97
C GLY A 89 -5.69 9.06 8.47
N LEU A 90 -4.88 9.64 9.37
CA LEU A 90 -3.86 10.61 8.98
C LEU A 90 -2.77 9.96 8.11
N SER A 91 -2.32 8.75 8.45
CA SER A 91 -1.36 8.02 7.63
C SER A 91 -1.92 7.65 6.24
N VAL A 92 -3.22 7.37 6.15
CA VAL A 92 -3.91 7.16 4.86
C VAL A 92 -3.85 8.42 4.00
N VAL A 93 -4.12 9.59 4.58
CA VAL A 93 -4.07 10.87 3.85
C VAL A 93 -2.66 11.13 3.31
N PHE A 94 -1.64 10.97 4.14
CA PHE A 94 -0.25 11.14 3.70
C PHE A 94 0.14 10.13 2.62
N ALA A 95 -0.20 8.86 2.81
CA ALA A 95 0.06 7.82 1.82
C ALA A 95 -0.64 8.12 0.49
N ALA A 96 -1.90 8.55 0.53
CA ALA A 96 -2.68 8.91 -0.64
C ALA A 96 -2.07 10.08 -1.42
N VAL A 97 -1.66 11.15 -0.72
CA VAL A 97 -1.02 12.32 -1.34
C VAL A 97 0.31 11.93 -1.99
N LEU A 98 1.17 11.20 -1.27
CA LEU A 98 2.47 10.75 -1.81
C LEU A 98 2.29 9.78 -2.97
N LEU A 99 1.33 8.85 -2.88
CA LEU A 99 1.01 7.91 -3.95
C LEU A 99 0.60 8.63 -5.24
N LEU A 100 -0.29 9.62 -5.13
CA LEU A 100 -0.75 10.39 -6.29
C LEU A 100 0.38 11.24 -6.87
N ALA A 101 1.18 11.90 -6.02
CA ALA A 101 2.27 12.76 -6.46
C ALA A 101 3.40 11.95 -7.14
N LEU A 102 3.98 10.99 -6.43
CA LEU A 102 5.09 10.18 -6.94
C LEU A 102 4.63 9.21 -8.03
N GLY A 103 3.45 8.63 -7.88
CA GLY A 103 2.86 7.73 -8.87
C GLY A 103 2.60 8.43 -10.20
N LYS A 104 2.14 9.70 -10.18
CA LYS A 104 2.02 10.50 -11.39
C LYS A 104 3.37 10.71 -12.06
N MET A 105 4.39 11.09 -11.30
CA MET A 105 5.76 11.29 -11.84
C MET A 105 6.30 10.02 -12.49
N VAL A 106 6.21 8.88 -11.81
CA VAL A 106 6.67 7.58 -12.35
C VAL A 106 5.84 7.16 -13.56
N GLY A 107 4.54 7.38 -13.52
CA GLY A 107 3.62 7.04 -14.61
C GLY A 107 3.81 7.85 -15.89
N GLU A 108 4.57 8.93 -15.87
CA GLU A 108 4.98 9.67 -17.09
C GLU A 108 6.10 8.94 -17.86
N PHE A 109 6.90 8.14 -17.18
CA PHE A 109 8.04 7.41 -17.76
C PHE A 109 7.77 5.93 -17.96
N PHE A 110 6.91 5.34 -17.16
CA PHE A 110 6.65 3.90 -17.14
C PHE A 110 5.22 3.57 -17.57
N SER A 111 5.05 2.39 -18.18
CA SER A 111 3.72 1.87 -18.51
C SER A 111 2.91 1.59 -17.25
N SER A 112 1.57 1.60 -17.36
CA SER A 112 0.67 1.28 -16.23
C SER A 112 0.96 -0.08 -15.60
N PHE A 113 1.36 -1.07 -16.39
CA PHE A 113 1.76 -2.38 -15.89
C PHE A 113 3.05 -2.30 -15.08
N SER A 114 4.06 -1.58 -15.57
CA SER A 114 5.33 -1.40 -14.86
C SER A 114 5.13 -0.68 -13.52
N VAL A 115 4.25 0.31 -13.47
CA VAL A 115 3.91 1.04 -12.23
C VAL A 115 3.31 0.09 -11.18
N ILE A 116 2.37 -0.77 -11.57
CA ILE A 116 1.80 -1.79 -10.66
C ILE A 116 2.89 -2.76 -10.20
N LEU A 117 3.74 -3.20 -11.11
CA LEU A 117 4.80 -4.15 -10.81
C LEU A 117 5.84 -3.56 -9.84
N ILE A 118 6.26 -2.30 -10.05
CA ILE A 118 7.16 -1.59 -9.13
C ILE A 118 6.55 -1.52 -7.74
N TRP A 119 5.29 -1.11 -7.63
CA TRP A 119 4.60 -1.01 -6.35
C TRP A 119 4.49 -2.38 -5.66
N LEU A 120 4.05 -3.40 -6.40
CA LEU A 120 3.87 -4.75 -5.88
C LEU A 120 5.19 -5.38 -5.43
N LEU A 121 6.24 -5.30 -6.26
CA LEU A 121 7.55 -5.84 -5.90
C LEU A 121 8.13 -5.12 -4.69
N SER A 122 8.04 -3.80 -4.64
CA SER A 122 8.52 -3.02 -3.50
C SER A 122 7.82 -3.40 -2.19
N THR A 123 6.51 -3.60 -2.23
CA THR A 123 5.76 -4.06 -1.05
C THR A 123 6.14 -5.47 -0.65
N LEU A 124 6.22 -6.40 -1.58
CA LEU A 124 6.59 -7.79 -1.31
C LEU A 124 8.00 -7.91 -0.74
N PHE A 125 8.98 -7.25 -1.35
CA PHE A 125 10.37 -7.26 -0.86
C PHE A 125 10.49 -6.59 0.51
N ALA A 126 9.82 -5.46 0.73
CA ALA A 126 9.82 -4.79 2.02
C ALA A 126 9.28 -5.70 3.13
N ALA A 127 8.14 -6.35 2.90
CA ALA A 127 7.55 -7.28 3.86
C ALA A 127 8.45 -8.50 4.10
N PHE A 128 9.05 -9.05 3.05
CA PHE A 128 9.94 -10.19 3.15
C PHE A 128 11.20 -9.85 3.97
N PHE A 129 11.89 -8.77 3.62
CA PHE A 129 13.07 -8.33 4.37
C PHE A 129 12.74 -7.92 5.79
N TYR A 130 11.62 -7.23 6.00
CA TYR A 130 11.15 -6.89 7.34
C TYR A 130 10.94 -8.15 8.18
N SER A 131 10.25 -9.14 7.66
CA SER A 131 9.93 -10.36 8.38
C SER A 131 11.13 -11.29 8.65
N ILE A 132 12.29 -11.02 8.05
CA ILE A 132 13.54 -11.75 8.34
C ILE A 132 14.45 -10.96 9.30
N SER A 133 14.49 -9.62 9.16
CA SER A 133 15.51 -8.80 9.82
C SER A 133 14.98 -7.96 10.97
N ALA A 134 13.66 -7.81 11.12
CA ALA A 134 13.10 -6.98 12.19
C ALA A 134 13.31 -7.63 13.57
N THR A 135 13.87 -6.85 14.47
CA THR A 135 14.08 -7.24 15.89
C THR A 135 13.01 -6.64 16.81
N ASP A 136 12.26 -5.66 16.31
CA ASP A 136 11.18 -5.00 17.03
C ASP A 136 9.91 -5.85 17.01
N GLU A 137 9.06 -5.75 18.03
CA GLU A 137 7.78 -6.46 18.10
C GLU A 137 6.66 -5.78 17.28
N GLN A 138 6.99 -4.77 16.49
CA GLN A 138 6.00 -4.03 15.72
C GLN A 138 5.53 -4.84 14.50
N ILE A 139 4.26 -4.69 14.16
CA ILE A 139 3.68 -5.32 12.97
C ILE A 139 3.79 -4.34 11.80
N LEU A 140 4.37 -4.80 10.68
CA LEU A 140 4.46 -3.99 9.46
C LEU A 140 3.08 -3.86 8.81
N VAL A 141 2.64 -2.63 8.61
CA VAL A 141 1.44 -2.24 7.86
C VAL A 141 1.67 -0.93 7.13
N GLY A 142 0.82 -0.65 6.15
CA GLY A 142 0.81 0.62 5.43
C GLY A 142 1.43 0.56 4.04
N SER A 143 1.01 1.49 3.21
CA SER A 143 1.36 1.58 1.79
C SER A 143 2.72 2.24 1.51
N PHE A 144 3.41 2.75 2.52
CA PHE A 144 4.67 3.47 2.37
C PHE A 144 5.76 2.67 1.64
N PRO A 145 5.97 1.36 1.90
CA PRO A 145 6.98 0.60 1.18
C PRO A 145 6.80 0.61 -0.35
N GLY A 146 5.55 0.47 -0.83
CA GLY A 146 5.24 0.56 -2.25
C GLY A 146 5.46 1.97 -2.82
N ILE A 147 5.12 3.01 -2.03
CA ILE A 147 5.32 4.41 -2.40
C ILE A 147 6.82 4.73 -2.51
N TYR A 148 7.64 4.24 -1.59
CA TYR A 148 9.10 4.39 -1.67
C TYR A 148 9.71 3.64 -2.86
N GLY A 149 9.06 2.58 -3.35
CA GLY A 149 9.42 1.94 -4.61
C GLY A 149 9.36 2.91 -5.80
N PHE A 150 8.41 3.85 -5.80
CA PHE A 150 8.34 4.89 -6.82
C PHE A 150 9.50 5.89 -6.72
N VAL A 151 9.96 6.21 -5.51
CA VAL A 151 11.16 7.03 -5.33
C VAL A 151 12.37 6.34 -5.95
N GLY A 152 12.53 5.03 -5.68
CA GLY A 152 13.60 4.24 -6.29
C GLY A 152 13.52 4.21 -7.82
N ALA A 153 12.34 4.00 -8.38
CA ALA A 153 12.14 3.95 -9.83
C ALA A 153 12.38 5.29 -10.53
N TYR A 154 12.10 6.41 -9.84
CA TYR A 154 12.29 7.76 -10.39
C TYR A 154 13.78 8.18 -10.42
N THR A 155 14.62 7.59 -9.57
CA THR A 155 16.05 7.94 -9.47
C THR A 155 16.93 7.21 -10.50
N PHE A 156 16.37 6.29 -11.27
CA PHE A 156 17.02 5.57 -12.36
C PHE A 156 16.54 6.05 -13.72
#